data_605ff3cf2aa10ceac2571fcfb7c59c9d
#
_entry.id   605ff3cf2aa10ceac2571fcfb7c59c9d
#
_cell.length_a   1.000
_cell.length_b   1.000
_cell.length_c   1.000
_cell.angle_alpha   90.00
_cell.angle_beta   90.00
_cell.angle_gamma   90.00
#
_symmetry.space_group_name_H-M   'P 1'
#
loop_
_entity.id
_entity.type
_entity.pdbx_description
1 polymer ?
#
loop_
_entity_poly.entity_id
_entity_poly.type
_entity_poly.pdbx_seq_one_letter_code
_entity_poly.pdbx_strand_id
1 'polypeptide(L)'
;RDLDNDWSSDVCSSDLWIHCAAIIAVTIAGIRFEITRTEWLVILLCFAMVLAAEAFNTAIERLVNLVSPDYHPIAGDVKDIAAGAVLICAIFAALIGLIIFVPYF
;
A
#
# COMPACT_ATOMS: atom_id res chain seq x y z
N ARG A 1 17.33 -22.72 -2.14
CA ARG A 1 16.11 -22.05 -1.71
C ARG A 1 15.48 -21.29 -2.85
N ASP A 2 14.19 -21.27 -2.89
CA ASP A 2 13.46 -20.65 -3.98
C ASP A 2 13.16 -19.18 -3.64
N LEU A 3 13.90 -18.28 -4.26
CA LEU A 3 13.76 -16.85 -4.02
C LEU A 3 12.43 -16.31 -4.54
N ASP A 4 11.91 -16.91 -5.62
CA ASP A 4 10.64 -16.49 -6.19
C ASP A 4 9.50 -16.77 -5.22
N ASN A 5 9.51 -17.92 -4.57
CA ASN A 5 8.51 -18.27 -3.57
C ASN A 5 8.60 -17.35 -2.35
N ASP A 6 9.84 -17.04 -1.92
CA ASP A 6 10.03 -16.11 -0.80
C ASP A 6 9.49 -14.74 -1.14
N TRP A 7 9.76 -14.25 -2.35
CA TRP A 7 9.25 -12.96 -2.79
C TRP A 7 7.72 -12.94 -2.78
N SER A 8 7.10 -13.97 -3.37
CA SER A 8 5.64 -14.07 -3.40
C SER A 8 5.04 -14.16 -2.01
N SER A 9 5.66 -14.97 -1.15
CA SER A 9 5.15 -15.14 0.21
C SER A 9 5.20 -13.83 0.98
N ASP A 10 6.32 -13.09 0.88
CA ASP A 10 6.46 -11.84 1.61
C ASP A 10 5.47 -10.78 1.11
N VAL A 11 5.29 -10.69 -0.20
CA VAL A 11 4.36 -9.73 -0.78
C VAL A 11 2.93 -10.09 -0.40
N CYS A 12 2.58 -11.37 -0.45
CA CYS A 12 1.22 -11.82 -0.17
C CYS A 12 0.90 -11.92 1.33
N SER A 13 1.92 -12.20 2.16
CA SER A 13 1.69 -12.40 3.60
C SER A 13 1.84 -11.12 4.41
N SER A 14 2.35 -10.05 3.82
CA SER A 14 2.46 -8.75 4.48
C SER A 14 1.10 -8.06 4.46
N ASP A 15 1.08 -6.75 4.56
CA ASP A 15 -0.16 -5.98 4.56
C ASP A 15 -0.85 -5.92 3.20
N LEU A 16 -0.29 -6.58 2.18
CA LEU A 16 -0.84 -6.52 0.83
C LEU A 16 -2.26 -7.07 0.77
N TRP A 17 -2.58 -8.12 1.54
CA TRP A 17 -3.93 -8.67 1.56
C TRP A 17 -4.93 -7.67 2.12
N ILE A 18 -4.50 -6.82 3.07
CA ILE A 18 -5.34 -5.75 3.61
C ILE A 18 -5.61 -4.73 2.51
N HIS A 19 -4.59 -4.36 1.76
CA HIS A 19 -4.75 -3.42 0.64
C HIS A 19 -5.65 -4.01 -0.45
N CYS A 20 -5.51 -5.29 -0.75
CA CYS A 20 -6.37 -5.95 -1.72
C CYS A 20 -7.83 -5.97 -1.26
N ALA A 21 -8.06 -6.25 0.02
CA ALA A 21 -9.40 -6.22 0.59
C ALA A 21 -10.00 -4.80 0.51
N ALA A 22 -9.20 -3.79 0.79
CA ALA A 22 -9.63 -2.40 0.69
C ALA A 22 -9.97 -2.03 -0.76
N ILE A 23 -9.16 -2.46 -1.71
CA ILE A 23 -9.40 -2.22 -3.14
C ILE A 23 -10.72 -2.84 -3.56
N ILE A 24 -10.97 -4.07 -3.17
CA ILE A 24 -12.21 -4.78 -3.50
C ILE A 24 -13.40 -4.04 -2.89
N ALA A 25 -13.30 -3.68 -1.61
CA ALA A 25 -14.38 -2.98 -0.91
C ALA A 25 -14.70 -1.63 -1.56
N VAL A 26 -13.67 -0.86 -1.89
CA VAL A 26 -13.86 0.46 -2.53
C VAL A 26 -14.42 0.30 -3.93
N THR A 27 -13.98 -0.70 -4.68
CA THR A 27 -14.50 -0.96 -6.02
C THR A 27 -15.99 -1.31 -5.97
N ILE A 28 -16.37 -2.16 -5.03
CA ILE A 28 -17.78 -2.51 -4.84
C ILE A 28 -18.59 -1.27 -4.48
N ALA A 29 -18.10 -0.46 -3.54
CA ALA A 29 -18.78 0.76 -3.14
C ALA A 29 -18.91 1.74 -4.31
N GLY A 30 -17.87 1.87 -5.12
CA GLY A 30 -17.90 2.74 -6.29
C GLY A 30 -18.97 2.33 -7.30
N ILE A 31 -19.10 1.03 -7.53
CA ILE A 31 -20.14 0.49 -8.40
C ILE A 31 -21.51 0.72 -7.79
N ARG A 32 -21.65 0.45 -6.49
CA ARG A 32 -22.90 0.57 -5.77
C ARG A 32 -23.45 2.01 -5.78
N PHE A 33 -22.56 2.98 -5.58
CA PHE A 33 -22.95 4.40 -5.51
C PHE A 33 -22.84 5.10 -6.87
N GLU A 34 -22.42 4.38 -7.91
CA GLU A 34 -22.30 4.92 -9.26
C GLU A 34 -21.49 6.22 -9.29
N ILE A 35 -20.28 6.16 -8.74
CA ILE A 35 -19.41 7.33 -8.67
C ILE A 35 -19.01 7.80 -10.07
N THR A 36 -18.61 9.06 -10.17
CA THR A 36 -18.30 9.68 -11.44
C THR A 36 -17.00 9.16 -12.04
N ARG A 37 -16.79 9.43 -13.32
CA ARG A 37 -15.54 9.07 -14.00
C ARG A 37 -14.34 9.71 -13.32
N THR A 38 -14.44 10.99 -12.95
CA THR A 38 -13.36 11.69 -12.27
C THR A 38 -13.03 11.02 -10.94
N GLU A 39 -14.05 10.64 -10.19
CA GLU A 39 -13.86 9.94 -8.92
C GLU A 39 -13.18 8.59 -9.12
N TRP A 40 -13.54 7.85 -10.17
CA TRP A 40 -12.86 6.60 -10.51
C TRP A 40 -11.38 6.82 -10.83
N LEU A 41 -11.05 7.87 -11.58
CA LEU A 41 -9.67 8.18 -11.91
C LEU A 41 -8.85 8.46 -10.65
N VAL A 42 -9.42 9.23 -9.73
CA VAL A 42 -8.75 9.55 -8.47
C VAL A 42 -8.54 8.29 -7.63
N ILE A 43 -9.55 7.44 -7.55
CA ILE A 43 -9.45 6.18 -6.79
C ILE A 43 -8.39 5.27 -7.38
N LEU A 44 -8.32 5.15 -8.70
CA LEU A 44 -7.30 4.32 -9.34
C LEU A 44 -5.90 4.84 -9.06
N LEU A 45 -5.72 6.16 -9.05
CA LEU A 45 -4.44 6.76 -8.67
C LEU A 45 -4.09 6.45 -7.23
N CYS A 46 -5.07 6.51 -6.32
CA CYS A 46 -4.85 6.15 -4.92
C CYS A 46 -4.41 4.71 -4.78
N PHE A 47 -5.07 3.79 -5.48
CA PHE A 47 -4.68 2.38 -5.46
C PHE A 47 -3.26 2.20 -5.94
N ALA A 48 -2.93 2.81 -7.08
CA ALA A 48 -1.59 2.68 -7.66
C ALA A 48 -0.53 3.22 -6.70
N MET A 49 -0.80 4.37 -6.08
CA MET A 49 0.15 5.01 -5.17
C MET A 49 0.40 4.15 -3.93
N VAL A 50 -0.66 3.63 -3.33
CA VAL A 50 -0.53 2.81 -2.11
C VAL A 50 0.18 1.49 -2.43
N LEU A 51 -0.20 0.83 -3.52
CA LEU A 51 0.43 -0.43 -3.90
C LEU A 51 1.90 -0.24 -4.27
N ALA A 52 2.21 0.84 -4.99
CA ALA A 52 3.60 1.14 -5.35
C ALA A 52 4.43 1.44 -4.10
N ALA A 53 3.90 2.22 -3.17
CA ALA A 53 4.58 2.51 -1.91
C ALA A 53 4.84 1.24 -1.12
N GLU A 54 3.87 0.34 -1.06
CA GLU A 54 4.02 -0.94 -0.36
C GLU A 54 5.09 -1.80 -1.00
N ALA A 55 5.13 -1.84 -2.33
CA ALA A 55 6.14 -2.60 -3.05
C ALA A 55 7.54 -2.03 -2.82
N PHE A 56 7.68 -0.71 -2.85
CA PHE A 56 8.96 -0.06 -2.54
C PHE A 56 9.39 -0.33 -1.11
N ASN A 57 8.48 -0.29 -0.17
CA ASN A 57 8.79 -0.58 1.22
C ASN A 57 9.32 -2.01 1.36
N THR A 58 8.66 -2.97 0.72
CA THR A 58 9.10 -4.36 0.75
C THR A 58 10.50 -4.51 0.15
N ALA A 59 10.74 -3.84 -0.98
CA ALA A 59 12.05 -3.89 -1.63
C ALA A 59 13.14 -3.31 -0.74
N ILE A 60 12.85 -2.19 -0.07
CA ILE A 60 13.80 -1.55 0.84
C ILE A 60 14.09 -2.47 2.03
N GLU A 61 13.05 -3.09 2.61
CA GLU A 61 13.25 -4.00 3.73
C GLU A 61 14.17 -5.17 3.35
N ARG A 62 13.94 -5.74 2.18
CA ARG A 62 14.78 -6.85 1.69
C ARG A 62 16.21 -6.40 1.43
N LEU A 63 16.37 -5.22 0.83
CA LEU A 63 17.69 -4.67 0.56
C LEU A 63 18.44 -4.40 1.86
N VAL A 64 17.79 -3.80 2.83
CA VAL A 64 18.39 -3.53 4.14
C VAL A 64 18.79 -4.82 4.83
N ASN A 65 17.94 -5.84 4.78
CA ASN A 65 18.26 -7.13 5.40
C ASN A 65 19.43 -7.82 4.72
N LEU A 66 19.60 -7.61 3.43
CA LEU A 66 20.73 -8.15 2.68
C LEU A 66 22.04 -7.48 3.08
N VAL A 67 22.01 -6.14 3.19
CA VAL A 67 23.21 -5.33 3.48
C VAL A 67 23.56 -5.38 4.96
N SER A 68 22.56 -5.39 5.84
CA SER A 68 22.75 -5.32 7.28
C SER A 68 21.85 -6.36 7.96
N PRO A 69 22.24 -7.65 7.96
CA PRO A 69 21.43 -8.70 8.60
C PRO A 69 21.35 -8.52 10.11
N ASP A 70 22.39 -7.92 10.73
CA ASP A 70 22.34 -7.59 12.15
C ASP A 70 21.77 -6.20 12.35
N TYR A 71 21.23 -5.96 13.54
CA TYR A 71 20.65 -4.64 13.83
C TYR A 71 21.70 -3.54 13.72
N HIS A 72 21.32 -2.46 13.06
CA HIS A 72 22.12 -1.25 12.97
C HIS A 72 21.15 -0.06 13.01
N PRO A 73 21.48 1.00 13.80
CA PRO A 73 20.56 2.15 13.92
C PRO A 73 20.18 2.79 12.59
N ILE A 74 21.13 2.94 11.68
CA ILE A 74 20.86 3.54 10.37
C ILE A 74 19.93 2.63 9.55
N ALA A 75 20.16 1.33 9.60
CA ALA A 75 19.30 0.37 8.90
C ALA A 75 17.86 0.44 9.43
N GLY A 76 17.72 0.56 10.75
CA GLY A 76 16.41 0.75 11.38
C GLY A 76 15.73 2.04 10.90
N ASP A 77 16.49 3.12 10.82
CA ASP A 77 15.97 4.41 10.34
C ASP A 77 15.47 4.30 8.89
N VAL A 78 16.22 3.62 8.03
CA VAL A 78 15.83 3.44 6.63
C VAL A 78 14.50 2.69 6.54
N LYS A 79 14.36 1.62 7.31
CA LYS A 79 13.11 0.85 7.34
C LYS A 79 11.95 1.69 7.85
N ASP A 80 12.17 2.48 8.89
CA ASP A 80 11.12 3.31 9.47
C ASP A 80 10.67 4.40 8.49
N ILE A 81 11.60 5.01 7.78
CA ILE A 81 11.27 6.01 6.78
C ILE A 81 10.45 5.40 5.65
N ALA A 82 10.84 4.21 5.19
CA ALA A 82 10.11 3.52 4.14
C ALA A 82 8.69 3.17 4.59
N ALA A 83 8.53 2.67 5.81
CA ALA A 83 7.22 2.36 6.36
C ALA A 83 6.38 3.62 6.54
N GLY A 84 7.02 4.72 6.95
CA GLY A 84 6.36 6.02 7.06
C GLY A 84 5.82 6.52 5.74
N ALA A 85 6.53 6.28 4.65
CA ALA A 85 6.07 6.66 3.32
C ALA A 85 4.78 5.93 2.95
N VAL A 86 4.70 4.63 3.27
CA VAL A 86 3.47 3.84 3.05
C VAL A 86 2.33 4.42 3.88
N LEU A 87 2.60 4.74 5.13
CA LEU A 87 1.59 5.29 6.02
C LEU A 87 1.05 6.62 5.51
N ILE A 88 1.93 7.49 5.03
CA ILE A 88 1.52 8.77 4.44
C ILE A 88 0.58 8.54 3.25
N CYS A 89 0.97 7.66 2.33
CA CYS A 89 0.13 7.34 1.19
C CYS A 89 -1.22 6.78 1.61
N ALA A 90 -1.24 5.91 2.61
CA ALA A 90 -2.47 5.29 3.11
C ALA A 90 -3.39 6.33 3.76
N ILE A 91 -2.84 7.25 4.53
CA ILE A 91 -3.62 8.30 5.19
C ILE A 91 -4.28 9.19 4.14
N PHE A 92 -3.53 9.66 3.14
CA PHE A 92 -4.11 10.51 2.11
C PHE A 92 -5.12 9.75 1.25
N ALA A 93 -4.87 8.49 0.96
CA ALA A 93 -5.84 7.67 0.23
C ALA A 93 -7.13 7.51 1.02
N ALA A 94 -7.04 7.31 2.33
CA ALA A 94 -8.21 7.21 3.19
C ALA A 94 -9.00 8.52 3.23
N LEU A 95 -8.30 9.65 3.31
CA LEU A 95 -8.94 10.97 3.27
C LEU A 95 -9.67 11.19 1.94
N ILE A 96 -9.04 10.84 0.84
CA ILE A 96 -9.65 10.96 -0.48
C ILE A 96 -10.89 10.08 -0.57
N GLY A 97 -10.80 8.85 -0.06
CA GLY A 97 -11.95 7.95 -0.03
C GLY A 97 -13.11 8.53 0.76
N LEU A 98 -12.84 9.13 1.92
CA LEU A 98 -13.87 9.77 2.71
C LEU A 98 -14.50 10.94 1.97
N ILE A 99 -13.68 11.78 1.33
CA ILE A 99 -14.18 12.92 0.58
C ILE A 99 -15.10 12.48 -0.57
N ILE A 100 -14.74 11.37 -1.22
CA ILE A 100 -15.52 10.87 -2.34
C ILE A 100 -16.83 10.23 -1.86
N PHE A 101 -16.76 9.37 -0.84
CA PHE A 101 -17.91 8.53 -0.48
C PHE A 101 -18.86 9.13 0.54
N VAL A 102 -18.39 10.00 1.43
CA VAL A 102 -19.27 10.58 2.44
C VAL A 102 -20.50 11.28 1.84
N PRO A 103 -20.38 12.06 0.74
CA PRO A 103 -21.58 12.67 0.15
C PRO A 103 -22.63 11.68 -0.35
N TYR A 104 -22.27 10.41 -0.57
CA TYR A 104 -23.21 9.40 -1.02
C TYR A 104 -23.99 8.74 0.11
N PHE A 105 -23.60 8.98 1.34
CA PHE A 105 -24.36 8.53 2.50
C PHE A 105 -25.24 9.67 3.00
#